data_810733dcbda954fe17ab1ad9df4ca058
#
_entry.id   810733dcbda954fe17ab1ad9df4ca058
#
_cell.length_a   1.000
_cell.length_b   1.000
_cell.length_c   1.000
_cell.angle_alpha   90.00
_cell.angle_beta   90.00
_cell.angle_gamma   90.00
#
_symmetry.space_group_name_H-M   'P 1'
#
loop_
_entity.id
_entity.type
_entity.pdbx_description
1 polymer ?
#
loop_
_entity_poly.entity_id
_entity_poly.type
_entity_poly.pdbx_seq_one_letter_code
_entity_poly.pdbx_strand_id
1 'polypeptide(L)'
;MEIGEIITDAINYPLKHAKELLVYIILDIFITGLGILLGFGGLLHTVQSDLPNIVASMTNSGAVPAFNYMIRNSGAVGIIAVVIAIVISLFLNGYGLDIIKLAIDKRDEGPKIDIKRQLLNGIKYAIINFVYVFIPLFIMLILMQLNEIIGAIIGLVLIILFAFALLMAQCRLAKTEKIMDSLNIQESFNDISKVGIVKILAVIVVVFIIALVLELILSAIVGIFVPLGIATYISLVLSALIGAYVFFLSNRAIGLMYSDNE
;
A
#
# COMPACT_ATOMS: atom_id res chain seq x y z
N MET A 1 13.35 2.72 -20.87
CA MET A 1 14.43 2.70 -19.83
C MET A 1 14.82 1.26 -19.50
N GLU A 2 16.09 1.00 -19.27
CA GLU A 2 16.53 -0.30 -18.78
C GLU A 2 16.18 -0.46 -17.27
N ILE A 3 16.04 -1.72 -16.83
CA ILE A 3 15.67 -2.00 -15.43
C ILE A 3 16.67 -1.36 -14.44
N GLY A 4 17.98 -1.41 -14.76
CA GLY A 4 19.03 -0.80 -13.94
C GLY A 4 18.88 0.71 -13.79
N GLU A 5 18.50 1.42 -14.85
CA GLU A 5 18.25 2.87 -14.83
C GLU A 5 17.04 3.20 -13.94
N ILE A 6 15.93 2.44 -14.09
CA ILE A 6 14.72 2.60 -13.27
C ILE A 6 15.06 2.46 -11.79
N ILE A 7 15.78 1.41 -11.42
CA ILE A 7 16.12 1.13 -10.03
C ILE A 7 17.09 2.17 -9.47
N THR A 8 18.09 2.58 -10.25
CA THR A 8 19.05 3.60 -9.81
C THR A 8 18.38 4.95 -9.59
N ASP A 9 17.49 5.38 -10.48
CA ASP A 9 16.70 6.62 -10.30
C ASP A 9 15.81 6.50 -9.06
N ALA A 10 15.07 5.39 -8.92
CA ALA A 10 14.15 5.16 -7.82
C ALA A 10 14.83 5.14 -6.43
N ILE A 11 16.04 4.55 -6.32
CA ILE A 11 16.84 4.56 -5.07
C ILE A 11 17.26 5.98 -4.70
N ASN A 12 17.67 6.79 -5.68
CA ASN A 12 18.20 8.12 -5.43
C ASN A 12 17.07 9.16 -5.19
N TYR A 13 15.88 8.92 -5.71
CA TYR A 13 14.76 9.87 -5.66
C TYR A 13 14.36 10.30 -4.23
N PRO A 14 14.18 9.39 -3.24
CA PRO A 14 13.86 9.78 -1.87
C PRO A 14 14.96 10.65 -1.24
N LEU A 15 16.24 10.38 -1.54
CA LEU A 15 17.38 11.12 -0.98
C LEU A 15 17.47 12.54 -1.55
N LYS A 16 17.13 12.73 -2.82
CA LYS A 16 17.06 14.06 -3.45
C LYS A 16 15.91 14.91 -2.93
N HIS A 17 14.80 14.28 -2.54
CA HIS A 17 13.56 14.93 -2.11
C HIS A 17 13.31 14.76 -0.60
N ALA A 18 14.34 15.02 0.21
CA ALA A 18 14.32 14.81 1.66
C ALA A 18 13.25 15.65 2.40
N LYS A 19 12.86 16.83 1.87
CA LYS A 19 11.81 17.67 2.46
C LYS A 19 10.43 17.02 2.31
N GLU A 20 10.14 16.51 1.13
CA GLU A 20 8.90 15.82 0.78
C GLU A 20 8.81 14.49 1.53
N LEU A 21 9.94 13.78 1.65
CA LEU A 21 10.06 12.57 2.44
C LEU A 21 9.75 12.83 3.92
N LEU A 22 10.29 13.94 4.48
CA LEU A 22 10.04 14.32 5.88
C LEU A 22 8.55 14.56 6.17
N VAL A 23 7.82 15.18 5.23
CA VAL A 23 6.36 15.36 5.37
C VAL A 23 5.66 14.01 5.50
N TYR A 24 6.03 13.05 4.66
CA TYR A 24 5.47 11.70 4.73
C TYR A 24 5.79 11.03 6.07
N ILE A 25 7.05 11.08 6.51
CA ILE A 25 7.50 10.51 7.79
C ILE A 25 6.68 11.05 8.97
N ILE A 26 6.49 12.37 9.03
CA ILE A 26 5.72 13.01 10.12
C ILE A 26 4.27 12.50 10.14
N LEU A 27 3.63 12.41 8.97
CA LEU A 27 2.26 11.93 8.87
C LEU A 27 2.16 10.43 9.20
N ASP A 28 3.13 9.62 8.79
CA ASP A 28 3.16 8.19 9.07
C ASP A 28 3.40 7.92 10.57
N ILE A 29 4.32 8.64 11.22
CA ILE A 29 4.50 8.58 12.69
C ILE A 29 3.21 8.97 13.39
N PHE A 30 2.50 9.99 12.90
CA PHE A 30 1.25 10.43 13.50
C PHE A 30 0.16 9.35 13.40
N ILE A 31 -0.01 8.72 12.24
CA ILE A 31 -0.98 7.63 12.05
C ILE A 31 -0.62 6.44 12.95
N THR A 32 0.64 6.03 12.94
CA THR A 32 1.11 4.89 13.72
C THR A 32 0.99 5.17 15.22
N GLY A 33 1.32 6.39 15.64
CA GLY A 33 1.14 6.84 17.03
C GLY A 33 -0.32 6.82 17.46
N LEU A 34 -1.24 7.28 16.61
CA LEU A 34 -2.68 7.14 16.85
C LEU A 34 -3.08 5.66 16.97
N GLY A 35 -2.57 4.80 16.11
CA GLY A 35 -2.81 3.36 16.15
C GLY A 35 -2.38 2.74 17.48
N ILE A 36 -1.20 3.11 17.99
CA ILE A 36 -0.70 2.64 19.30
C ILE A 36 -1.57 3.15 20.43
N LEU A 37 -1.91 4.44 20.44
CA LEU A 37 -2.76 5.07 21.47
C LEU A 37 -4.15 4.44 21.54
N LEU A 38 -4.68 4.01 20.42
CA LEU A 38 -5.99 3.35 20.33
C LEU A 38 -5.95 1.85 20.60
N GLY A 39 -4.77 1.30 20.88
CA GLY A 39 -4.61 -0.14 21.12
C GLY A 39 -4.79 -1.02 19.89
N PHE A 40 -4.58 -0.47 18.67
CA PHE A 40 -4.62 -1.28 17.43
C PHE A 40 -3.64 -2.45 17.46
N GLY A 41 -2.49 -2.31 18.14
CA GLY A 41 -1.56 -3.42 18.38
C GLY A 41 -2.20 -4.57 19.15
N GLY A 42 -2.99 -4.27 20.18
CA GLY A 42 -3.78 -5.25 20.92
C GLY A 42 -4.90 -5.86 20.07
N LEU A 43 -5.55 -5.06 19.22
CA LEU A 43 -6.57 -5.56 18.28
C LEU A 43 -5.98 -6.51 17.23
N LEU A 44 -4.84 -6.17 16.62
CA LEU A 44 -4.15 -7.04 15.67
C LEU A 44 -3.73 -8.35 16.34
N HIS A 45 -3.21 -8.31 17.56
CA HIS A 45 -2.87 -9.51 18.33
C HIS A 45 -4.12 -10.34 18.64
N THR A 46 -5.22 -9.73 19.06
CA THR A 46 -6.50 -10.41 19.32
C THR A 46 -7.09 -11.01 18.05
N VAL A 47 -7.06 -10.27 16.93
CA VAL A 47 -7.48 -10.79 15.61
C VAL A 47 -6.61 -11.97 15.19
N GLN A 48 -5.30 -11.90 15.39
CA GLN A 48 -4.36 -12.92 14.95
C GLN A 48 -4.44 -14.20 15.82
N SER A 49 -4.65 -14.04 17.14
CA SER A 49 -4.79 -15.17 18.09
C SER A 49 -6.18 -15.83 18.04
N ASP A 50 -7.21 -15.08 17.68
CA ASP A 50 -8.60 -15.51 17.76
C ASP A 50 -9.30 -15.60 16.38
N LEU A 51 -8.50 -15.56 15.29
CA LEU A 51 -8.99 -15.59 13.90
C LEU A 51 -10.04 -16.69 13.64
N PRO A 52 -9.88 -17.95 14.13
CA PRO A 52 -10.88 -18.99 13.94
C PRO A 52 -12.24 -18.64 14.58
N ASN A 53 -12.23 -18.08 15.78
CA ASN A 53 -13.45 -17.68 16.50
C ASN A 53 -14.09 -16.44 15.91
N ILE A 54 -13.27 -15.51 15.39
CA ILE A 54 -13.74 -14.31 14.68
C ILE A 54 -14.46 -14.73 13.39
N VAL A 55 -13.86 -15.64 12.60
CA VAL A 55 -14.47 -16.17 11.37
C VAL A 55 -15.76 -16.93 11.70
N ALA A 56 -15.78 -17.77 12.73
CA ALA A 56 -16.97 -18.49 13.17
C ALA A 56 -18.08 -17.54 13.66
N SER A 57 -17.72 -16.43 14.33
CA SER A 57 -18.71 -15.43 14.79
C SER A 57 -19.24 -14.55 13.62
N MET A 58 -18.45 -14.31 12.58
CA MET A 58 -18.90 -13.62 11.36
C MET A 58 -19.95 -14.43 10.61
N THR A 59 -19.82 -15.76 10.59
CA THR A 59 -20.81 -16.65 9.97
C THR A 59 -22.10 -16.78 10.78
N ASN A 60 -22.03 -16.64 12.10
CA ASN A 60 -23.18 -16.87 13.00
C ASN A 60 -23.93 -15.60 13.44
N SER A 61 -23.30 -14.43 13.47
CA SER A 61 -23.89 -13.22 14.05
C SER A 61 -23.84 -11.96 13.18
N GLY A 62 -23.20 -12.00 12.00
CA GLY A 62 -23.13 -10.86 11.07
C GLY A 62 -22.39 -9.62 11.59
N ALA A 63 -21.88 -9.61 12.82
CA ALA A 63 -21.15 -8.51 13.41
C ALA A 63 -19.65 -8.78 13.36
N VAL A 64 -18.86 -7.78 12.96
CA VAL A 64 -17.39 -7.86 13.00
C VAL A 64 -16.94 -7.67 14.45
N PRO A 65 -16.48 -8.73 15.16
CA PRO A 65 -16.15 -8.64 16.59
C PRO A 65 -15.06 -7.61 16.87
N ALA A 66 -14.10 -7.44 15.96
CA ALA A 66 -13.05 -6.42 16.04
C ALA A 66 -13.61 -5.00 16.06
N PHE A 67 -14.61 -4.71 15.20
CA PHE A 67 -15.24 -3.39 15.13
C PHE A 67 -16.04 -3.10 16.41
N ASN A 68 -16.78 -4.09 16.93
CA ASN A 68 -17.51 -3.96 18.21
C ASN A 68 -16.55 -3.78 19.39
N TYR A 69 -15.40 -4.45 19.39
CA TYR A 69 -14.36 -4.29 20.41
C TYR A 69 -13.78 -2.87 20.37
N MET A 70 -13.48 -2.33 19.18
CA MET A 70 -13.00 -0.97 18.99
C MET A 70 -13.99 0.07 19.54
N ILE A 71 -15.27 -0.03 19.16
CA ILE A 71 -16.31 0.91 19.61
C ILE A 71 -16.47 0.82 21.14
N ARG A 72 -16.47 -0.38 21.68
CA ARG A 72 -16.69 -0.61 23.11
C ARG A 72 -15.54 -0.13 23.99
N ASN A 73 -14.29 -0.30 23.54
CA ASN A 73 -13.11 0.06 24.33
C ASN A 73 -12.61 1.48 24.11
N SER A 74 -12.79 2.04 22.90
CA SER A 74 -12.24 3.34 22.55
C SER A 74 -13.29 4.45 22.51
N GLY A 75 -14.57 4.12 22.53
CA GLY A 75 -15.67 5.08 22.49
C GLY A 75 -15.59 6.07 21.32
N ALA A 76 -16.06 7.30 21.53
CA ALA A 76 -16.04 8.35 20.53
C ALA A 76 -14.62 8.76 20.07
N VAL A 77 -13.64 8.70 20.98
CA VAL A 77 -12.23 9.05 20.69
C VAL A 77 -11.64 8.07 19.68
N GLY A 78 -11.95 6.77 19.80
CA GLY A 78 -11.49 5.76 18.86
C GLY A 78 -12.04 5.97 17.46
N ILE A 79 -13.32 6.31 17.33
CA ILE A 79 -13.97 6.59 16.05
C ILE A 79 -13.32 7.81 15.37
N ILE A 80 -13.12 8.90 16.12
CA ILE A 80 -12.46 10.12 15.59
C ILE A 80 -11.06 9.80 15.08
N ALA A 81 -10.28 9.04 15.84
CA ALA A 81 -8.92 8.72 15.43
C ALA A 81 -8.88 7.79 14.20
N VAL A 82 -9.82 6.83 14.06
CA VAL A 82 -9.97 6.03 12.82
C VAL A 82 -10.28 6.94 11.63
N VAL A 83 -11.20 7.88 11.78
CA VAL A 83 -11.54 8.82 10.70
C VAL A 83 -10.31 9.66 10.32
N ILE A 84 -9.56 10.18 11.29
CA ILE A 84 -8.31 10.91 11.01
C ILE A 84 -7.31 10.04 10.28
N ALA A 85 -7.08 8.80 10.73
CA ALA A 85 -6.17 7.87 10.08
C ALA A 85 -6.58 7.57 8.63
N ILE A 86 -7.88 7.37 8.37
CA ILE A 86 -8.41 7.18 7.00
C ILE A 86 -8.12 8.42 6.15
N VAL A 87 -8.41 9.61 6.63
CA VAL A 87 -8.19 10.87 5.87
C VAL A 87 -6.71 11.05 5.53
N ILE A 88 -5.80 10.81 6.50
CA ILE A 88 -4.36 10.91 6.24
C ILE A 88 -3.91 9.81 5.27
N SER A 89 -4.39 8.58 5.40
CA SER A 89 -4.07 7.50 4.47
C SER A 89 -4.53 7.81 3.04
N LEU A 90 -5.72 8.38 2.86
CA LEU A 90 -6.18 8.84 1.55
C LEU A 90 -5.28 9.94 0.99
N PHE A 91 -4.88 10.90 1.83
CA PHE A 91 -3.93 11.94 1.42
C PHE A 91 -2.59 11.34 0.97
N LEU A 92 -2.00 10.42 1.75
CA LEU A 92 -0.73 9.78 1.43
C LEU A 92 -0.81 8.94 0.15
N ASN A 93 -1.91 8.23 -0.09
CA ASN A 93 -2.12 7.50 -1.34
C ASN A 93 -2.21 8.45 -2.56
N GLY A 94 -2.92 9.56 -2.43
CA GLY A 94 -2.95 10.60 -3.47
C GLY A 94 -1.59 11.26 -3.69
N TYR A 95 -0.81 11.42 -2.63
CA TYR A 95 0.57 11.90 -2.71
C TYR A 95 1.48 10.91 -3.45
N GLY A 96 1.29 9.62 -3.24
CA GLY A 96 1.98 8.56 -3.99
C GLY A 96 1.67 8.59 -5.49
N LEU A 97 0.40 8.87 -5.85
CA LEU A 97 0.02 9.06 -7.26
C LEU A 97 0.74 10.24 -7.92
N ASP A 98 1.05 11.30 -7.17
CA ASP A 98 1.84 12.42 -7.68
C ASP A 98 3.28 11.99 -7.98
N ILE A 99 3.90 11.15 -7.14
CA ILE A 99 5.23 10.57 -7.40
C ILE A 99 5.20 9.72 -8.68
N ILE A 100 4.17 8.86 -8.82
CA ILE A 100 3.99 8.04 -10.03
C ILE A 100 3.85 8.94 -11.27
N LYS A 101 3.05 10.01 -11.21
CA LYS A 101 2.87 10.95 -12.31
C LYS A 101 4.17 11.62 -12.72
N LEU A 102 4.92 12.15 -11.75
CA LEU A 102 6.22 12.78 -11.98
C LEU A 102 7.22 11.78 -12.60
N ALA A 103 7.15 10.52 -12.20
CA ALA A 103 7.98 9.46 -12.75
C ALA A 103 7.59 9.11 -14.19
N ILE A 104 6.30 9.02 -14.51
CA ILE A 104 5.80 8.82 -15.89
C ILE A 104 6.28 9.95 -16.78
N ASP A 105 6.18 11.20 -16.32
CA ASP A 105 6.63 12.40 -17.03
C ASP A 105 8.18 12.56 -17.05
N LYS A 106 8.93 11.63 -16.44
CA LYS A 106 10.41 11.65 -16.29
C LYS A 106 10.94 12.95 -15.65
N ARG A 107 10.13 13.56 -14.74
CA ARG A 107 10.49 14.78 -14.04
C ARG A 107 11.18 14.44 -12.73
N ASP A 108 12.31 15.09 -12.46
CA ASP A 108 13.07 14.96 -11.20
C ASP A 108 12.68 16.12 -10.25
N GLU A 109 11.39 16.14 -9.88
CA GLU A 109 10.81 17.10 -8.94
C GLU A 109 10.16 16.35 -7.77
N GLY A 110 10.12 16.97 -6.58
CA GLY A 110 9.32 16.46 -5.47
C GLY A 110 7.82 16.76 -5.66
N PRO A 111 6.93 15.91 -5.15
CA PRO A 111 5.49 16.12 -5.26
C PRO A 111 5.07 17.36 -4.43
N LYS A 112 4.34 18.28 -5.06
CA LYS A 112 3.82 19.50 -4.41
C LYS A 112 2.59 19.16 -3.59
N ILE A 113 2.49 19.72 -2.39
CA ILE A 113 1.33 19.51 -1.52
C ILE A 113 0.12 20.25 -2.07
N ASP A 114 -0.93 19.52 -2.43
CA ASP A 114 -2.26 19.98 -2.77
C ASP A 114 -3.27 19.05 -2.10
N ILE A 115 -3.64 19.41 -0.86
CA ILE A 115 -4.46 18.55 0.02
C ILE A 115 -5.77 18.14 -0.66
N LYS A 116 -6.46 19.08 -1.31
CA LYS A 116 -7.76 18.80 -1.94
C LYS A 116 -7.62 17.79 -3.09
N ARG A 117 -6.66 18.02 -3.98
CA ARG A 117 -6.40 17.15 -5.13
C ARG A 117 -5.93 15.78 -4.68
N GLN A 118 -5.00 15.73 -3.71
CA GLN A 118 -4.45 14.49 -3.18
C GLN A 118 -5.51 13.66 -2.44
N LEU A 119 -6.38 14.27 -1.64
CA LEU A 119 -7.50 13.56 -1.01
C LEU A 119 -8.47 12.99 -2.06
N LEU A 120 -8.84 13.76 -3.08
CA LEU A 120 -9.72 13.28 -4.14
C LEU A 120 -9.08 12.13 -4.93
N ASN A 121 -7.80 12.25 -5.25
CA ASN A 121 -7.06 11.19 -5.94
C ASN A 121 -6.86 9.96 -5.04
N GLY A 122 -6.66 10.15 -3.74
CA GLY A 122 -6.64 9.06 -2.76
C GLY A 122 -7.96 8.30 -2.66
N ILE A 123 -9.09 8.98 -2.72
CA ILE A 123 -10.41 8.33 -2.78
C ILE A 123 -10.53 7.49 -4.06
N LYS A 124 -10.14 8.04 -5.22
CA LYS A 124 -10.15 7.29 -6.49
C LYS A 124 -9.23 6.07 -6.41
N TYR A 125 -8.04 6.24 -5.83
CA TYR A 125 -7.08 5.15 -5.58
C TYR A 125 -7.70 4.04 -4.72
N ALA A 126 -8.37 4.40 -3.61
CA ALA A 126 -9.04 3.44 -2.74
C ALA A 126 -10.14 2.66 -3.47
N ILE A 127 -10.94 3.32 -4.32
CA ILE A 127 -11.99 2.68 -5.12
C ILE A 127 -11.37 1.69 -6.12
N ILE A 128 -10.29 2.08 -6.81
CA ILE A 128 -9.61 1.20 -7.77
C ILE A 128 -9.04 -0.02 -7.04
N ASN A 129 -8.34 0.18 -5.92
CA ASN A 129 -7.83 -0.93 -5.11
C ASN A 129 -8.95 -1.87 -4.68
N PHE A 130 -10.07 -1.32 -4.19
CA PHE A 130 -11.23 -2.14 -3.81
C PHE A 130 -11.72 -3.01 -4.97
N VAL A 131 -11.92 -2.42 -6.15
CA VAL A 131 -12.45 -3.13 -7.33
C VAL A 131 -11.49 -4.24 -7.78
N TYR A 132 -10.19 -3.93 -7.92
CA TYR A 132 -9.19 -4.89 -8.41
C TYR A 132 -8.87 -6.01 -7.42
N VAL A 133 -9.07 -5.77 -6.12
CA VAL A 133 -8.92 -6.81 -5.09
C VAL A 133 -10.22 -7.61 -4.94
N PHE A 134 -11.38 -6.93 -4.93
CA PHE A 134 -12.66 -7.57 -4.69
C PHE A 134 -13.05 -8.54 -5.79
N ILE A 135 -12.84 -8.19 -7.07
CA ILE A 135 -13.25 -9.02 -8.21
C ILE A 135 -12.58 -10.41 -8.16
N PRO A 136 -11.24 -10.55 -8.10
CA PRO A 136 -10.62 -11.88 -8.09
C PRO A 136 -10.94 -12.67 -6.82
N LEU A 137 -11.05 -12.00 -5.66
CA LEU A 137 -11.48 -12.67 -4.42
C LEU A 137 -12.91 -13.20 -4.52
N PHE A 138 -13.84 -12.43 -5.07
CA PHE A 138 -15.22 -12.85 -5.23
C PHE A 138 -15.33 -14.04 -6.20
N ILE A 139 -14.60 -14.01 -7.32
CA ILE A 139 -14.55 -15.14 -8.26
C ILE A 139 -13.94 -16.38 -7.57
N MET A 140 -12.86 -16.23 -6.81
CA MET A 140 -12.24 -17.29 -6.04
C MET A 140 -13.25 -17.97 -5.10
N LEU A 141 -14.00 -17.16 -4.32
CA LEU A 141 -15.00 -17.67 -3.38
C LEU A 141 -16.10 -18.48 -4.09
N ILE A 142 -16.57 -18.04 -5.25
CA ILE A 142 -17.55 -18.77 -6.06
C ILE A 142 -16.96 -20.11 -6.55
N LEU A 143 -15.74 -20.09 -7.07
CA LEU A 143 -15.10 -21.30 -7.59
C LEU A 143 -14.80 -22.33 -6.49
N MET A 144 -14.46 -21.89 -5.28
CA MET A 144 -14.26 -22.77 -4.13
C MET A 144 -15.55 -23.48 -3.71
N GLN A 145 -16.73 -22.92 -3.95
CA GLN A 145 -18.00 -23.62 -3.72
C GLN A 145 -18.21 -24.82 -4.68
N LEU A 146 -17.61 -24.76 -5.88
CA LEU A 146 -17.68 -25.86 -6.85
C LEU A 146 -16.63 -26.94 -6.56
N ASN A 147 -15.41 -26.51 -6.29
CA ASN A 147 -14.30 -27.39 -5.88
C ASN A 147 -13.26 -26.56 -5.13
N GLU A 148 -13.03 -26.87 -3.86
CA GLU A 148 -12.16 -26.09 -2.96
C GLU A 148 -10.73 -25.95 -3.49
N ILE A 149 -10.10 -27.05 -3.92
CA ILE A 149 -8.71 -27.04 -4.37
C ILE A 149 -8.56 -26.32 -5.71
N ILE A 150 -9.41 -26.64 -6.69
CA ILE A 150 -9.38 -26.03 -8.01
C ILE A 150 -9.71 -24.54 -7.90
N GLY A 151 -10.72 -24.18 -7.09
CA GLY A 151 -11.10 -22.80 -6.85
C GLY A 151 -10.00 -21.97 -6.20
N ALA A 152 -9.27 -22.55 -5.23
CA ALA A 152 -8.13 -21.89 -4.60
C ALA A 152 -6.98 -21.66 -5.58
N ILE A 153 -6.63 -22.65 -6.42
CA ILE A 153 -5.56 -22.53 -7.42
C ILE A 153 -5.90 -21.46 -8.47
N ILE A 154 -7.10 -21.54 -9.06
CA ILE A 154 -7.53 -20.56 -10.08
C ILE A 154 -7.64 -19.18 -9.44
N GLY A 155 -8.19 -19.08 -8.24
CA GLY A 155 -8.31 -17.82 -7.50
C GLY A 155 -6.95 -17.18 -7.23
N LEU A 156 -5.96 -17.95 -6.82
CA LEU A 156 -4.60 -17.45 -6.61
C LEU A 156 -4.00 -16.88 -7.90
N VAL A 157 -4.17 -17.57 -9.02
CA VAL A 157 -3.70 -17.09 -10.34
C VAL A 157 -4.39 -15.77 -10.70
N LEU A 158 -5.71 -15.68 -10.50
CA LEU A 158 -6.46 -14.44 -10.74
C LEU A 158 -5.99 -13.30 -9.85
N ILE A 159 -5.76 -13.54 -8.56
CA ILE A 159 -5.24 -12.51 -7.63
C ILE A 159 -3.90 -11.96 -8.13
N ILE A 160 -2.99 -12.82 -8.57
CA ILE A 160 -1.68 -12.39 -9.10
C ILE A 160 -1.87 -11.55 -10.38
N LEU A 161 -2.71 -11.99 -11.31
CA LEU A 161 -2.98 -11.26 -12.55
C LEU A 161 -3.61 -9.88 -12.27
N PHE A 162 -4.59 -9.83 -11.37
CA PHE A 162 -5.23 -8.59 -10.99
C PHE A 162 -4.30 -7.66 -10.19
N ALA A 163 -3.32 -8.19 -9.45
CA ALA A 163 -2.29 -7.38 -8.80
C ALA A 163 -1.42 -6.63 -9.83
N PHE A 164 -1.02 -7.28 -10.93
CA PHE A 164 -0.32 -6.58 -12.03
C PHE A 164 -1.21 -5.56 -12.72
N ALA A 165 -2.47 -5.90 -12.98
CA ALA A 165 -3.43 -4.99 -13.59
C ALA A 165 -3.70 -3.77 -12.68
N LEU A 166 -3.72 -3.95 -11.36
CA LEU A 166 -3.84 -2.87 -10.38
C LEU A 166 -2.68 -1.88 -10.47
N LEU A 167 -1.44 -2.35 -10.62
CA LEU A 167 -0.28 -1.46 -10.81
C LEU A 167 -0.44 -0.60 -12.07
N MET A 168 -0.90 -1.19 -13.17
CA MET A 168 -1.18 -0.43 -14.40
C MET A 168 -2.33 0.56 -14.22
N ALA A 169 -3.40 0.15 -13.53
CA ALA A 169 -4.53 1.02 -13.20
C ALA A 169 -4.12 2.23 -12.35
N GLN A 170 -3.20 2.05 -11.40
CA GLN A 170 -2.63 3.13 -10.59
C GLN A 170 -1.82 4.11 -11.46
N CYS A 171 -1.02 3.61 -12.39
CA CYS A 171 -0.29 4.46 -13.35
C CYS A 171 -1.26 5.25 -14.25
N ARG A 172 -2.33 4.61 -14.76
CA ARG A 172 -3.38 5.28 -15.52
C ARG A 172 -4.07 6.37 -14.71
N LEU A 173 -4.39 6.08 -13.42
CA LEU A 173 -4.96 7.08 -12.53
C LEU A 173 -4.01 8.26 -12.31
N ALA A 174 -2.74 8.01 -12.07
CA ALA A 174 -1.74 9.04 -11.88
C ALA A 174 -1.61 9.94 -13.12
N LYS A 175 -1.65 9.35 -14.33
CA LYS A 175 -1.54 10.06 -15.59
C LYS A 175 -2.78 10.90 -15.93
N THR A 176 -3.98 10.29 -15.86
CA THR A 176 -5.21 10.91 -16.37
C THR A 176 -6.03 11.61 -15.30
N GLU A 177 -5.84 11.26 -14.05
CA GLU A 177 -6.65 11.65 -12.88
C GLU A 177 -8.15 11.28 -13.05
N LYS A 178 -8.48 10.41 -14.03
CA LYS A 178 -9.84 9.96 -14.32
C LYS A 178 -10.05 8.53 -13.82
N ILE A 179 -11.00 8.34 -12.92
CA ILE A 179 -11.30 7.03 -12.35
C ILE A 179 -11.76 6.01 -13.41
N MET A 180 -12.55 6.47 -14.40
CA MET A 180 -13.10 5.58 -15.44
C MET A 180 -12.01 4.97 -16.32
N ASP A 181 -10.93 5.74 -16.61
CA ASP A 181 -9.80 5.24 -17.40
C ASP A 181 -9.06 4.13 -16.64
N SER A 182 -9.02 4.23 -15.32
CA SER A 182 -8.32 3.29 -14.43
C SER A 182 -9.18 2.08 -14.06
N LEU A 183 -10.51 2.20 -14.09
CA LEU A 183 -11.45 1.09 -13.92
C LEU A 183 -11.62 0.25 -15.19
N ASN A 184 -11.03 0.68 -16.32
CA ASN A 184 -11.01 -0.13 -17.53
C ASN A 184 -10.01 -1.28 -17.38
N ILE A 185 -10.51 -2.41 -16.86
CA ILE A 185 -9.72 -3.61 -16.57
C ILE A 185 -9.02 -4.13 -17.84
N GLN A 186 -9.71 -4.12 -18.99
CA GLN A 186 -9.15 -4.59 -20.25
C GLN A 186 -7.92 -3.76 -20.67
N GLU A 187 -8.01 -2.44 -20.53
CA GLU A 187 -6.87 -1.56 -20.84
C GLU A 187 -5.72 -1.73 -19.86
N SER A 188 -5.99 -1.99 -18.57
CA SER A 188 -4.95 -2.29 -17.60
C SER A 188 -4.21 -3.60 -17.93
N PHE A 189 -4.91 -4.62 -18.42
CA PHE A 189 -4.27 -5.84 -18.94
C PHE A 189 -3.48 -5.59 -20.24
N ASN A 190 -3.98 -4.76 -21.13
CA ASN A 190 -3.24 -4.36 -22.35
C ASN A 190 -1.93 -3.64 -21.99
N ASP A 191 -1.94 -2.79 -20.96
CA ASP A 191 -0.75 -2.09 -20.50
C ASP A 191 0.30 -3.06 -19.92
N ILE A 192 -0.09 -4.17 -19.26
CA ILE A 192 0.84 -5.23 -18.84
C ILE A 192 1.60 -5.78 -20.07
N SER A 193 0.88 -6.01 -21.18
CA SER A 193 1.49 -6.54 -22.41
C SER A 193 2.45 -5.54 -23.05
N LYS A 194 2.16 -4.24 -22.98
CA LYS A 194 3.01 -3.18 -23.52
C LYS A 194 4.28 -2.97 -22.69
N VAL A 195 4.16 -2.92 -21.35
CA VAL A 195 5.32 -2.80 -20.43
C VAL A 195 6.20 -4.05 -20.50
N GLY A 196 5.58 -5.22 -20.64
CA GLY A 196 6.22 -6.53 -20.58
C GLY A 196 6.27 -7.11 -19.17
N ILE A 197 5.67 -8.29 -19.02
CA ILE A 197 5.53 -8.96 -17.71
C ILE A 197 6.88 -9.21 -17.03
N VAL A 198 7.92 -9.50 -17.81
CA VAL A 198 9.28 -9.75 -17.28
C VAL A 198 9.85 -8.49 -16.64
N LYS A 199 9.63 -7.32 -17.26
CA LYS A 199 10.08 -6.03 -16.72
C LYS A 199 9.33 -5.69 -15.44
N ILE A 200 8.01 -5.90 -15.41
CA ILE A 200 7.18 -5.67 -14.22
C ILE A 200 7.68 -6.54 -13.07
N LEU A 201 7.83 -7.85 -13.31
CA LEU A 201 8.33 -8.79 -12.30
C LEU A 201 9.73 -8.41 -11.80
N ALA A 202 10.65 -8.06 -12.69
CA ALA A 202 12.00 -7.69 -12.31
C ALA A 202 12.02 -6.44 -11.42
N VAL A 203 11.27 -5.40 -11.77
CA VAL A 203 11.17 -4.18 -10.95
C VAL A 203 10.55 -4.49 -9.58
N ILE A 204 9.45 -5.24 -9.53
CA ILE A 204 8.80 -5.62 -8.26
C ILE A 204 9.76 -6.43 -7.39
N VAL A 205 10.44 -7.44 -7.96
CA VAL A 205 11.37 -8.29 -7.19
C VAL A 205 12.53 -7.48 -6.64
N VAL A 206 13.13 -6.58 -7.42
CA VAL A 206 14.23 -5.75 -6.94
C VAL A 206 13.78 -4.78 -5.86
N VAL A 207 12.64 -4.11 -6.03
CA VAL A 207 12.05 -3.23 -4.99
C VAL A 207 11.75 -4.02 -3.72
N PHE A 208 11.18 -5.22 -3.85
CA PHE A 208 10.92 -6.11 -2.71
C PHE A 208 12.20 -6.52 -1.97
N ILE A 209 13.27 -6.87 -2.70
CA ILE A 209 14.55 -7.21 -2.10
C ILE A 209 15.13 -6.02 -1.33
N ILE A 210 15.07 -4.81 -1.91
CA ILE A 210 15.52 -3.59 -1.23
C ILE A 210 14.74 -3.37 0.06
N ALA A 211 13.41 -3.46 0.01
CA ALA A 211 12.55 -3.31 1.18
C ALA A 211 12.89 -4.35 2.26
N LEU A 212 13.04 -5.62 1.87
CA LEU A 212 13.38 -6.71 2.78
C LEU A 212 14.75 -6.51 3.45
N VAL A 213 15.76 -6.06 2.70
CA VAL A 213 17.09 -5.76 3.27
C VAL A 213 16.99 -4.61 4.28
N LEU A 214 16.25 -3.55 3.96
CA LEU A 214 16.05 -2.43 4.87
C LEU A 214 15.31 -2.86 6.16
N GLU A 215 14.30 -3.71 6.06
CA GLU A 215 13.59 -4.28 7.20
C GLU A 215 14.47 -5.19 8.08
N LEU A 216 15.36 -5.98 7.47
CA LEU A 216 16.32 -6.79 8.21
C LEU A 216 17.33 -5.91 8.99
N ILE A 217 17.81 -4.84 8.36
CA ILE A 217 18.69 -3.86 9.01
C ILE A 217 17.96 -3.18 10.17
N LEU A 218 16.71 -2.77 9.96
CA LEU A 218 15.86 -2.19 11.00
C LEU A 218 15.73 -3.13 12.19
N SER A 219 15.35 -4.39 11.92
CA SER A 219 15.17 -5.41 12.97
C SER A 219 16.45 -5.62 13.78
N ALA A 220 17.62 -5.67 13.12
CA ALA A 220 18.91 -5.80 13.79
C ALA A 220 19.21 -4.57 14.68
N ILE A 221 18.97 -3.35 14.20
CA ILE A 221 19.18 -2.12 14.97
C ILE A 221 18.24 -2.08 16.17
N VAL A 222 16.94 -2.31 15.99
CA VAL A 222 15.95 -2.31 17.07
C VAL A 222 16.29 -3.35 18.13
N GLY A 223 16.79 -4.53 17.72
CA GLY A 223 17.23 -5.60 18.62
C GLY A 223 18.29 -5.15 19.64
N ILE A 224 19.16 -4.22 19.28
CA ILE A 224 20.19 -3.67 20.19
C ILE A 224 19.54 -2.88 21.35
N PHE A 225 18.38 -2.27 21.12
CA PHE A 225 17.70 -1.41 22.08
C PHE A 225 16.65 -2.14 22.95
N VAL A 226 16.39 -3.42 22.67
CA VAL A 226 15.45 -4.24 23.49
C VAL A 226 15.84 -4.27 24.97
N PRO A 227 17.11 -4.53 25.34
CA PRO A 227 17.50 -4.57 26.75
C PRO A 227 17.35 -3.23 27.48
N LEU A 228 17.31 -2.12 26.73
CA LEU A 228 17.16 -0.76 27.28
C LEU A 228 15.71 -0.34 27.50
N GLY A 229 14.73 -1.15 27.08
CA GLY A 229 13.31 -0.84 27.21
C GLY A 229 12.80 0.29 26.30
N ILE A 230 13.60 0.77 25.35
CA ILE A 230 13.27 1.88 24.42
C ILE A 230 13.05 1.41 22.99
N ALA A 231 13.13 0.10 22.74
CA ALA A 231 12.99 -0.50 21.41
C ALA A 231 11.73 -0.06 20.67
N THR A 232 10.58 0.03 21.35
CA THR A 232 9.30 0.43 20.75
C THR A 232 9.34 1.84 20.18
N TYR A 233 9.95 2.80 20.86
CA TYR A 233 10.04 4.18 20.39
C TYR A 233 11.01 4.31 19.22
N ILE A 234 12.13 3.57 19.28
CA ILE A 234 13.11 3.53 18.20
C ILE A 234 12.52 2.85 16.96
N SER A 235 11.81 1.73 17.13
CA SER A 235 11.14 1.05 16.03
C SER A 235 10.10 1.93 15.35
N LEU A 236 9.31 2.71 16.09
CA LEU A 236 8.34 3.65 15.54
C LEU A 236 8.98 4.65 14.58
N VAL A 237 10.08 5.29 15.00
CA VAL A 237 10.74 6.31 14.20
C VAL A 237 11.45 5.69 12.99
N LEU A 238 12.18 4.60 13.21
CA LEU A 238 12.95 3.96 12.13
C LEU A 238 12.05 3.27 11.11
N SER A 239 10.95 2.64 11.53
CA SER A 239 9.99 2.04 10.59
C SER A 239 9.29 3.08 9.74
N ALA A 240 8.93 4.23 10.30
CA ALA A 240 8.37 5.33 9.54
C ALA A 240 9.37 5.89 8.50
N LEU A 241 10.65 5.99 8.86
CA LEU A 241 11.70 6.44 7.95
C LEU A 241 11.91 5.46 6.80
N ILE A 242 12.02 4.16 7.11
CA ILE A 242 12.18 3.11 6.09
C ILE A 242 10.91 2.98 5.24
N GLY A 243 9.73 2.99 5.87
CA GLY A 243 8.44 2.96 5.18
C GLY A 243 8.29 4.10 4.19
N ALA A 244 8.62 5.33 4.60
CA ALA A 244 8.61 6.49 3.72
C ALA A 244 9.61 6.33 2.55
N TYR A 245 10.82 5.87 2.83
CA TYR A 245 11.82 5.65 1.80
C TYR A 245 11.34 4.61 0.77
N VAL A 246 10.85 3.46 1.23
CA VAL A 246 10.32 2.39 0.37
C VAL A 246 9.09 2.87 -0.40
N PHE A 247 8.21 3.67 0.21
CA PHE A 247 7.06 4.26 -0.45
C PHE A 247 7.44 5.15 -1.64
N PHE A 248 8.40 6.07 -1.44
CA PHE A 248 8.90 6.95 -2.51
C PHE A 248 9.59 6.15 -3.61
N LEU A 249 10.48 5.23 -3.24
CA LEU A 249 11.19 4.33 -4.14
C LEU A 249 10.22 3.51 -4.99
N SER A 250 9.22 2.88 -4.38
CA SER A 250 8.26 2.01 -5.06
C SER A 250 7.41 2.80 -6.06
N ASN A 251 6.84 3.94 -5.65
CA ASN A 251 6.01 4.77 -6.52
C ASN A 251 6.82 5.35 -7.68
N ARG A 252 8.08 5.74 -7.44
CA ARG A 252 9.00 6.21 -8.48
C ARG A 252 9.31 5.10 -9.48
N ALA A 253 9.66 3.90 -9.00
CA ALA A 253 9.98 2.75 -9.85
C ALA A 253 8.78 2.32 -10.72
N ILE A 254 7.57 2.28 -10.14
CA ILE A 254 6.33 1.95 -10.85
C ILE A 254 6.04 2.96 -11.97
N GLY A 255 6.17 4.25 -11.69
CA GLY A 255 5.93 5.30 -12.69
C GLY A 255 6.95 5.26 -13.83
N LEU A 256 8.25 5.12 -13.52
CA LEU A 256 9.31 5.00 -14.53
C LEU A 256 9.15 3.74 -15.39
N MET A 257 8.77 2.63 -14.77
CA MET A 257 8.47 1.38 -15.49
C MET A 257 7.34 1.58 -16.52
N TYR A 258 6.31 2.33 -16.15
CA TYR A 258 5.16 2.61 -17.02
C TYR A 258 5.47 3.64 -18.11
N SER A 259 6.44 4.55 -17.90
CA SER A 259 6.78 5.64 -18.83
C SER A 259 7.22 5.20 -20.23
N ASP A 260 7.59 3.94 -20.40
CA ASP A 260 8.02 3.40 -21.70
C ASP A 260 6.84 2.98 -22.60
N ASN A 261 5.61 3.14 -22.13
CA ASN A 261 4.40 2.85 -22.92
C ASN A 261 3.97 4.01 -23.83
N GLU A 262 4.78 5.07 -23.88
CA GLU A 262 4.59 6.25 -24.73
C GLU A 262 5.55 6.22 -25.96
#